data_1f4079fc3982feb4e3747fe090dcf093
#
_entry.id   1f4079fc3982feb4e3747fe090dcf093
#
_cell.length_a   1.000
_cell.length_b   1.000
_cell.length_c   1.000
_cell.angle_alpha   90.00
_cell.angle_beta   90.00
_cell.angle_gamma   90.00
#
_symmetry.space_group_name_H-M   'P 1'
#
loop_
_entity.id
_entity.type
_entity.pdbx_description
1 polymer ?
#
loop_
_entity_poly.entity_id
_entity_poly.type
_entity_poly.pdbx_seq_one_letter_code
_entity_poly.pdbx_strand_id
1 'polypeptide(L)'
;MRRVVIVGRGGAGKSTLARRLGDITGLPVIELDKVFWRPGLIATPRDEWVQLQQELVREEKWIIDGDLGPYDVMEERLRVADTIVLLDFSLPRCAWRAFRRSREGADFWRWVLAWRRRSRPVLLRAIALHAPMARLHILRGPKAVVRFIADTSREMRSSG
;
A
#
# COMPACT_ATOMS: atom_id res chain seq x y z
N MET A 1 -3.05 7.40 -14.26
CA MET A 1 -3.22 6.81 -12.93
C MET A 1 -4.66 6.38 -12.77
N ARG A 2 -4.94 5.07 -12.75
CA ARG A 2 -6.29 4.49 -12.61
C ARG A 2 -6.31 3.36 -11.58
N ARG A 3 -5.27 2.51 -11.53
CA ARG A 3 -5.14 1.36 -10.63
C ARG A 3 -3.87 1.50 -9.80
N VAL A 4 -4.01 1.99 -8.58
CA VAL A 4 -2.90 2.39 -7.71
C VAL A 4 -2.74 1.41 -6.55
N VAL A 5 -1.54 0.88 -6.38
CA VAL A 5 -1.16 0.07 -5.21
C VAL A 5 -0.24 0.90 -4.30
N ILE A 6 -0.61 1.04 -3.03
CA ILE A 6 0.21 1.74 -2.03
C ILE A 6 0.71 0.73 -1.01
N VAL A 7 2.02 0.58 -0.95
CA VAL A 7 2.71 -0.39 -0.09
C VAL A 7 3.81 0.26 0.74
N GLY A 8 4.26 -0.42 1.76
CA GLY A 8 5.35 0.06 2.61
C GLY A 8 5.19 -0.33 4.07
N ARG A 9 6.21 -0.04 4.86
CA ARG A 9 6.27 -0.40 6.28
C ARG A 9 5.07 0.08 7.08
N GLY A 10 4.70 -0.65 8.14
CA GLY A 10 3.75 -0.21 9.15
C GLY A 10 4.14 1.16 9.73
N GLY A 11 3.17 2.06 9.93
CA GLY A 11 3.42 3.42 10.40
C GLY A 11 3.95 4.40 9.33
N ALA A 12 4.21 3.98 8.10
CA ALA A 12 4.70 4.86 7.04
C ALA A 12 3.67 5.92 6.60
N GLY A 13 2.38 5.70 6.82
CA GLY A 13 1.31 6.63 6.47
C GLY A 13 0.63 6.32 5.14
N LYS A 14 0.61 5.05 4.76
CA LYS A 14 -0.05 4.55 3.55
C LYS A 14 -1.52 5.01 3.45
N SER A 15 -2.32 4.74 4.47
CA SER A 15 -3.76 5.08 4.48
C SER A 15 -4.01 6.60 4.44
N THR A 16 -3.10 7.40 5.02
CA THR A 16 -3.18 8.85 4.90
C THR A 16 -2.92 9.31 3.46
N LEU A 17 -1.93 8.71 2.78
CA LEU A 17 -1.63 8.98 1.38
C LEU A 17 -2.77 8.50 0.49
N ALA A 18 -3.30 7.30 0.72
CA ALA A 18 -4.39 6.73 -0.05
C ALA A 18 -5.64 7.63 -0.06
N ARG A 19 -6.07 8.10 1.12
CA ARG A 19 -7.21 9.01 1.23
C ARG A 19 -6.96 10.33 0.48
N ARG A 20 -5.77 10.94 0.68
CA ARG A 20 -5.42 12.18 -0.02
C ARG A 20 -5.40 12.03 -1.55
N LEU A 21 -4.90 10.90 -2.05
CA LEU A 21 -4.95 10.60 -3.49
C LEU A 21 -6.38 10.38 -3.95
N GLY A 22 -7.20 9.67 -3.17
CA GLY A 22 -8.63 9.50 -3.44
C GLY A 22 -9.35 10.83 -3.58
N ASP A 23 -9.11 11.76 -2.64
CA ASP A 23 -9.69 13.11 -2.67
C ASP A 23 -9.29 13.93 -3.92
N ILE A 24 -8.05 13.75 -4.39
CA ILE A 24 -7.52 14.50 -5.56
C ILE A 24 -7.96 13.86 -6.88
N THR A 25 -8.00 12.54 -6.94
CA THR A 25 -8.20 11.80 -8.20
C THR A 25 -9.62 11.32 -8.41
N GLY A 26 -10.46 11.35 -7.36
CA GLY A 26 -11.78 10.74 -7.36
C GLY A 26 -11.78 9.20 -7.39
N LEU A 27 -10.62 8.57 -7.20
CA LEU A 27 -10.51 7.10 -7.20
C LEU A 27 -11.00 6.53 -5.86
N PRO A 28 -11.79 5.43 -5.88
CA PRO A 28 -12.19 4.74 -4.66
C PRO A 28 -10.98 4.16 -3.93
N VAL A 29 -10.96 4.30 -2.61
CA VAL A 29 -9.88 3.82 -1.73
C VAL A 29 -10.32 2.54 -1.02
N ILE A 30 -9.54 1.48 -1.18
CA ILE A 30 -9.74 0.18 -0.55
C ILE A 30 -8.60 -0.04 0.45
N GLU A 31 -8.92 -0.04 1.75
CA GLU A 31 -7.98 -0.35 2.82
C GLU A 31 -7.98 -1.86 3.06
N LEU A 32 -6.94 -2.59 2.64
CA LEU A 32 -6.88 -4.05 2.73
C LEU A 32 -7.02 -4.59 4.15
N ASP A 33 -6.48 -3.90 5.14
CA ASP A 33 -6.63 -4.30 6.55
C ASP A 33 -8.09 -4.41 6.98
N LYS A 34 -8.97 -3.56 6.46
CA LYS A 34 -10.41 -3.59 6.79
C LYS A 34 -11.16 -4.71 6.09
N VAL A 35 -10.64 -5.18 4.97
CA VAL A 35 -11.26 -6.23 4.16
C VAL A 35 -10.76 -7.61 4.58
N PHE A 36 -9.49 -7.70 4.97
CA PHE A 36 -8.83 -8.95 5.33
C PHE A 36 -9.21 -9.48 6.72
N TRP A 37 -9.25 -8.58 7.71
CA TRP A 37 -9.52 -9.00 9.09
C TRP A 37 -11.02 -9.08 9.36
N ARG A 38 -11.47 -10.28 9.68
CA ARG A 38 -12.83 -10.56 10.16
C ARG A 38 -13.01 -10.09 11.61
N PRO A 39 -14.26 -9.97 12.11
CA PRO A 39 -14.52 -9.70 13.52
C PRO A 39 -13.72 -10.62 14.44
N GLY A 40 -13.11 -10.05 15.50
CA GLY A 40 -12.22 -10.78 16.38
C GLY A 40 -10.76 -10.92 15.87
N LEU A 41 -10.37 -10.14 14.86
CA LEU A 41 -9.03 -10.18 14.25
C LEU A 41 -8.68 -11.56 13.64
N ILE A 42 -9.69 -12.26 13.14
CA ILE A 42 -9.51 -13.55 12.47
C ILE A 42 -9.07 -13.28 11.03
N ALA A 43 -7.95 -13.87 10.62
CA ALA A 43 -7.47 -13.78 9.25
C ALA A 43 -8.42 -14.46 8.27
N THR A 44 -8.69 -13.84 7.13
CA THR A 44 -9.40 -14.46 6.03
C THR A 44 -8.59 -15.65 5.49
N PRO A 45 -9.18 -16.84 5.29
CA PRO A 45 -8.48 -17.99 4.69
C PRO A 45 -7.86 -17.62 3.35
N ARG A 46 -6.68 -18.23 3.05
CA ARG A 46 -5.88 -17.85 1.89
C ARG A 46 -6.64 -17.94 0.56
N ASP A 47 -7.38 -19.02 0.35
CA ASP A 47 -8.09 -19.24 -0.91
C ASP A 47 -9.23 -18.22 -1.10
N GLU A 48 -9.95 -17.93 -0.03
CA GLU A 48 -10.96 -16.87 -0.03
C GLU A 48 -10.35 -15.50 -0.21
N TRP A 49 -9.19 -15.23 0.38
CA TRP A 49 -8.46 -13.99 0.21
C TRP A 49 -7.99 -13.76 -1.23
N VAL A 50 -7.54 -14.83 -1.91
CA VAL A 50 -7.22 -14.77 -3.35
C VAL A 50 -8.45 -14.38 -4.16
N GLN A 51 -9.58 -15.05 -3.95
CA GLN A 51 -10.83 -14.75 -4.66
C GLN A 51 -11.29 -13.31 -4.42
N LEU A 52 -11.25 -12.87 -3.18
CA LEU A 52 -11.63 -11.51 -2.82
C LEU A 52 -10.73 -10.46 -3.50
N GLN A 53 -9.42 -10.67 -3.53
CA GLN A 53 -8.51 -9.78 -4.26
C GLN A 53 -8.79 -9.78 -5.77
N GLN A 54 -9.08 -10.93 -6.37
CA GLN A 54 -9.46 -11.01 -7.78
C GLN A 54 -10.74 -10.23 -8.06
N GLU A 55 -11.71 -10.22 -7.16
CA GLU A 55 -12.91 -9.40 -7.27
C GLU A 55 -12.60 -7.91 -7.16
N LEU A 56 -11.82 -7.50 -6.16
CA LEU A 56 -11.44 -6.11 -5.96
C LEU A 56 -10.72 -5.50 -7.16
N VAL A 57 -9.88 -6.27 -7.86
CA VAL A 57 -9.09 -5.77 -9.00
C VAL A 57 -9.84 -5.81 -10.34
N ARG A 58 -11.04 -6.37 -10.41
CA ARG A 58 -11.91 -6.31 -11.61
C ARG A 58 -12.35 -4.89 -11.92
N GLU A 59 -12.49 -4.06 -10.90
CA GLU A 59 -12.85 -2.65 -11.09
C GLU A 59 -11.79 -1.92 -11.93
N GLU A 60 -12.24 -1.00 -12.76
CA GLU A 60 -11.34 -0.26 -13.65
C GLU A 60 -10.49 0.78 -12.93
N LYS A 61 -10.96 1.25 -11.77
CA LYS A 61 -10.36 2.39 -11.07
C LYS A 61 -10.37 2.13 -9.57
N TRP A 62 -9.19 2.20 -8.93
CA TRP A 62 -9.06 2.03 -7.48
C TRP A 62 -7.70 2.49 -6.96
N ILE A 63 -7.66 2.75 -5.67
CA ILE A 63 -6.44 2.86 -4.85
C ILE A 63 -6.52 1.76 -3.81
N ILE A 64 -5.66 0.76 -3.89
CA ILE A 64 -5.55 -0.30 -2.89
C ILE A 64 -4.40 0.03 -1.95
N ASP A 65 -4.74 0.25 -0.67
CA ASP A 65 -3.81 0.52 0.42
C ASP A 65 -3.62 -0.72 1.29
N GLY A 66 -2.39 -1.17 1.41
CA GLY A 66 -2.03 -2.21 2.36
C GLY A 66 -0.89 -3.12 1.89
N ASP A 67 -0.24 -3.69 2.90
CA ASP A 67 0.76 -4.73 2.82
C ASP A 67 0.55 -5.62 4.04
N LEU A 68 -0.03 -6.79 3.84
CA LEU A 68 -0.39 -7.75 4.89
C LEU A 68 0.77 -8.70 5.24
N GLY A 69 1.97 -8.41 4.75
CA GLY A 69 3.15 -9.18 5.02
C GLY A 69 3.02 -10.64 4.57
N PRO A 70 3.21 -11.63 5.47
CA PRO A 70 3.18 -13.04 5.09
C PRO A 70 1.77 -13.57 4.71
N TYR A 71 0.73 -12.83 5.01
CA TYR A 71 -0.65 -13.18 4.65
C TYR A 71 -1.05 -12.68 3.26
N ASP A 72 -0.20 -11.87 2.64
CA ASP A 72 -0.53 -11.21 1.38
C ASP A 72 -0.40 -12.11 0.16
N VAL A 73 -1.26 -11.88 -0.81
CA VAL A 73 -1.23 -12.44 -2.18
C VAL A 73 -1.23 -11.28 -3.17
N MET A 74 -0.19 -10.44 -3.06
CA MET A 74 -0.12 -9.16 -3.76
C MET A 74 -0.03 -9.28 -5.29
N GLU A 75 0.27 -10.46 -5.81
CA GLU A 75 0.41 -10.73 -7.24
C GLU A 75 -0.84 -10.32 -8.02
N GLU A 76 -2.02 -10.57 -7.49
CA GLU A 76 -3.30 -10.30 -8.15
C GLU A 76 -3.47 -8.81 -8.46
N ARG A 77 -3.17 -7.94 -7.48
CA ARG A 77 -3.28 -6.49 -7.67
C ARG A 77 -2.08 -5.89 -8.40
N LEU A 78 -0.89 -6.48 -8.27
CA LEU A 78 0.30 -5.99 -8.97
C LEU A 78 0.17 -6.17 -10.49
N ARG A 79 -0.36 -7.31 -10.96
CA ARG A 79 -0.50 -7.61 -12.41
C ARG A 79 -1.32 -6.59 -13.17
N VAL A 80 -2.27 -5.95 -12.52
CA VAL A 80 -3.19 -5.00 -13.16
C VAL A 80 -2.94 -3.55 -12.76
N ALA A 81 -2.02 -3.29 -11.83
CA ALA A 81 -1.67 -1.94 -11.41
C ALA A 81 -0.97 -1.17 -12.52
N ASP A 82 -1.35 0.10 -12.71
CA ASP A 82 -0.61 1.05 -13.55
C ASP A 82 0.37 1.91 -12.76
N THR A 83 0.15 2.02 -11.45
CA THR A 83 0.94 2.86 -10.57
C THR A 83 1.17 2.17 -9.23
N ILE A 84 2.41 2.14 -8.77
CA ILE A 84 2.79 1.58 -7.48
C ILE A 84 3.52 2.67 -6.68
N VAL A 85 3.07 2.91 -5.45
CA VAL A 85 3.67 3.88 -4.54
C VAL A 85 4.23 3.14 -3.33
N LEU A 86 5.56 3.08 -3.24
CA LEU A 86 6.27 2.48 -2.11
C LEU A 86 6.69 3.56 -1.11
N LEU A 87 6.13 3.54 0.10
CA LEU A 87 6.57 4.38 1.21
C LEU A 87 7.77 3.73 1.92
N ASP A 88 8.99 4.06 1.48
CA ASP A 88 10.26 3.52 2.01
C ASP A 88 10.85 4.44 3.10
N PHE A 89 10.07 4.71 4.15
CA PHE A 89 10.48 5.59 5.23
C PHE A 89 11.46 4.92 6.20
N SER A 90 12.28 5.73 6.87
CA SER A 90 13.22 5.26 7.88
C SER A 90 12.50 4.62 9.08
N LEU A 91 13.15 3.62 9.70
CA LEU A 91 12.62 2.91 10.85
C LEU A 91 12.23 3.83 12.02
N PRO A 92 13.07 4.80 12.47
CA PRO A 92 12.72 5.64 13.62
C PRO A 92 11.40 6.40 13.41
N ARG A 93 11.20 6.91 12.19
CA ARG A 93 9.98 7.65 11.85
C ARG A 93 8.74 6.76 11.85
N CYS A 94 8.83 5.59 11.27
CA CYS A 94 7.71 4.64 11.23
C CYS A 94 7.37 4.13 12.64
N ALA A 95 8.40 3.77 13.42
CA ALA A 95 8.24 3.30 14.78
C ALA A 95 7.59 4.36 15.69
N TRP A 96 8.05 5.61 15.63
CA TRP A 96 7.45 6.71 16.39
C TRP A 96 5.96 6.91 16.05
N ARG A 97 5.60 6.89 14.78
CA ARG A 97 4.21 7.06 14.34
C ARG A 97 3.33 5.87 14.74
N ALA A 98 3.85 4.65 14.62
CA ALA A 98 3.15 3.45 15.04
C ALA A 98 2.92 3.45 16.56
N PHE A 99 3.95 3.77 17.35
CA PHE A 99 3.86 3.87 18.80
C PHE A 99 2.79 4.86 19.28
N ARG A 100 2.70 6.04 18.63
CA ARG A 100 1.68 7.05 18.99
C ARG A 100 0.26 6.69 18.60
N ARG A 101 0.06 5.75 17.68
CA ARG A 101 -1.26 5.47 17.10
C ARG A 101 -1.96 4.29 17.76
N SER A 102 -1.26 3.27 18.23
CA SER A 102 -1.89 2.04 18.69
C SER A 102 -1.02 1.22 19.64
N ARG A 103 -1.69 0.33 20.37
CA ARG A 103 -1.07 -0.70 21.20
C ARG A 103 -0.82 -1.95 20.36
N GLU A 104 0.14 -1.89 19.45
CA GLU A 104 0.49 -3.00 18.59
C GLU A 104 1.24 -4.10 19.36
N GLY A 105 0.97 -5.35 19.02
CA GLY A 105 1.63 -6.51 19.62
C GLY A 105 3.09 -6.69 19.21
N ALA A 106 3.80 -7.60 19.89
CA ALA A 106 5.22 -7.88 19.65
C ALA A 106 5.52 -8.31 18.20
N ASP A 107 4.61 -9.03 17.55
CA ASP A 107 4.78 -9.52 16.19
C ASP A 107 4.76 -8.38 15.16
N PHE A 108 3.92 -7.37 15.38
CA PHE A 108 3.94 -6.15 14.59
C PHE A 108 5.30 -5.45 14.68
N TRP A 109 5.87 -5.29 15.89
CA TRP A 109 7.17 -4.67 16.08
C TRP A 109 8.31 -5.47 15.45
N ARG A 110 8.29 -6.81 15.56
CA ARG A 110 9.24 -7.68 14.86
C ARG A 110 9.18 -7.48 13.35
N TRP A 111 7.97 -7.41 12.79
CA TRP A 111 7.77 -7.17 11.36
C TRP A 111 8.26 -5.77 10.95
N VAL A 112 7.91 -4.71 11.69
CA VAL A 112 8.37 -3.34 11.42
C VAL A 112 9.89 -3.23 11.44
N LEU A 113 10.56 -3.89 12.39
CA LEU A 113 12.03 -3.91 12.50
C LEU A 113 12.68 -4.69 11.34
N ALA A 114 12.15 -5.86 11.03
CA ALA A 114 12.69 -6.75 9.99
C ALA A 114 12.33 -6.30 8.56
N TRP A 115 11.35 -5.41 8.39
CA TRP A 115 10.75 -5.06 7.12
C TRP A 115 11.77 -4.71 6.03
N ARG A 116 12.77 -3.90 6.34
CA ARG A 116 13.78 -3.45 5.37
C ARG A 116 14.66 -4.57 4.85
N ARG A 117 14.93 -5.58 5.70
CA ARG A 117 15.79 -6.72 5.36
C ARG A 117 15.02 -7.89 4.77
N ARG A 118 13.77 -8.09 5.17
CA ARG A 118 12.94 -9.24 4.78
C ARG A 118 11.85 -8.86 3.77
N SER A 119 10.94 -7.98 4.15
CA SER A 119 9.75 -7.68 3.34
C SER A 119 10.05 -6.83 2.11
N ARG A 120 10.89 -5.78 2.27
CA ARG A 120 11.23 -4.86 1.17
C ARG A 120 11.86 -5.54 -0.05
N PRO A 121 12.86 -6.43 0.07
CA PRO A 121 13.43 -7.12 -1.10
C PRO A 121 12.42 -8.02 -1.80
N VAL A 122 11.59 -8.73 -1.03
CA VAL A 122 10.52 -9.59 -1.56
C VAL A 122 9.51 -8.76 -2.33
N LEU A 123 9.08 -7.64 -1.77
CA LEU A 123 8.16 -6.70 -2.40
C LEU A 123 8.72 -6.14 -3.72
N LEU A 124 9.97 -5.68 -3.73
CA LEU A 124 10.60 -5.16 -4.95
C LEU A 124 10.74 -6.23 -6.04
N ARG A 125 11.04 -7.47 -5.66
CA ARG A 125 11.06 -8.61 -6.60
C ARG A 125 9.66 -8.90 -7.16
N ALA A 126 8.65 -8.92 -6.29
CA ALA A 126 7.27 -9.13 -6.73
C ALA A 126 6.81 -8.02 -7.70
N ILE A 127 7.13 -6.76 -7.42
CA ILE A 127 6.85 -5.63 -8.32
C ILE A 127 7.56 -5.83 -9.67
N ALA A 128 8.84 -6.15 -9.66
CA ALA A 128 9.59 -6.35 -10.91
C ALA A 128 9.05 -7.52 -11.75
N LEU A 129 8.58 -8.58 -11.09
CA LEU A 129 8.06 -9.77 -11.75
C LEU A 129 6.62 -9.59 -12.27
N HIS A 130 5.74 -9.01 -11.47
CA HIS A 130 4.30 -8.98 -11.73
C HIS A 130 3.78 -7.64 -12.26
N ALA A 131 4.56 -6.56 -12.11
CA ALA A 131 4.16 -5.22 -12.56
C ALA A 131 5.28 -4.47 -13.32
N PRO A 132 5.94 -5.10 -14.33
CA PRO A 132 7.10 -4.49 -15.00
C PRO A 132 6.74 -3.20 -15.76
N MET A 133 5.48 -3.01 -16.13
CA MET A 133 5.00 -1.83 -16.87
C MET A 133 4.41 -0.75 -15.96
N ALA A 134 4.21 -1.03 -14.67
CA ALA A 134 3.68 -0.06 -13.74
C ALA A 134 4.69 1.05 -13.41
N ARG A 135 4.21 2.27 -13.22
CA ARG A 135 5.05 3.38 -12.74
C ARG A 135 5.35 3.21 -11.26
N LEU A 136 6.59 2.90 -10.91
CA LEU A 136 7.01 2.75 -9.51
C LEU A 136 7.53 4.07 -8.94
N HIS A 137 6.86 4.56 -7.89
CA HIS A 137 7.26 5.74 -7.12
C HIS A 137 7.77 5.32 -5.74
N ILE A 138 9.07 5.50 -5.47
CA ILE A 138 9.67 5.20 -4.16
C ILE A 138 9.79 6.51 -3.37
N LEU A 139 8.94 6.69 -2.37
CA LEU A 139 8.89 7.90 -1.54
C LEU A 139 9.62 7.66 -0.22
N ARG A 140 10.79 8.29 -0.06
CA ARG A 140 11.67 8.07 1.09
C ARG A 140 11.48 9.05 2.26
N GLY A 141 10.53 9.95 2.17
CA GLY A 141 10.25 10.92 3.23
C GLY A 141 9.05 11.82 2.94
N PRO A 142 8.62 12.64 3.94
CA PRO A 142 7.43 13.50 3.79
C PRO A 142 7.54 14.50 2.65
N LYS A 143 8.72 15.07 2.41
CA LYS A 143 8.93 16.00 1.29
C LYS A 143 8.65 15.34 -0.06
N ALA A 144 9.06 14.06 -0.22
CA ALA A 144 8.76 13.29 -1.43
C ALA A 144 7.27 13.03 -1.58
N VAL A 145 6.55 12.75 -0.49
CA VAL A 145 5.09 12.60 -0.50
C VAL A 145 4.40 13.89 -0.91
N VAL A 146 4.79 15.03 -0.32
CA VAL A 146 4.22 16.34 -0.67
C VAL A 146 4.41 16.65 -2.15
N ARG A 147 5.62 16.42 -2.67
CA ARG A 147 5.92 16.61 -4.10
C ARG A 147 5.05 15.69 -4.97
N PHE A 148 4.99 14.41 -4.67
CA PHE A 148 4.19 13.43 -5.40
C PHE A 148 2.71 13.84 -5.47
N ILE A 149 2.14 14.28 -4.34
CA ILE A 149 0.75 14.78 -4.27
C ILE A 149 0.57 16.02 -5.14
N ALA A 150 1.51 16.98 -5.08
CA ALA A 150 1.43 18.21 -5.87
C ALA A 150 1.54 17.94 -7.38
N ASP A 151 2.40 16.99 -7.78
CA ASP A 151 2.56 16.58 -9.17
C ASP A 151 1.29 15.89 -9.69
N THR A 152 0.73 14.96 -8.92
CA THR A 152 -0.56 14.30 -9.25
C THR A 152 -1.68 15.32 -9.39
N SER A 153 -1.76 16.30 -8.48
CA SER A 153 -2.80 17.34 -8.54
C SER A 153 -2.67 18.22 -9.79
N ARG A 154 -1.45 18.46 -10.27
CA ARG A 154 -1.21 19.20 -11.52
C ARG A 154 -1.62 18.39 -12.74
N GLU A 155 -1.25 17.13 -12.80
CA GLU A 155 -1.63 16.21 -13.88
C GLU A 155 -3.16 16.10 -14.03
N MET A 156 -3.88 15.99 -12.91
CA MET A 156 -5.34 15.89 -12.93
C MET A 156 -5.99 17.17 -13.46
N ARG A 157 -5.45 18.36 -13.12
CA ARG A 157 -5.96 19.64 -13.63
C ARG A 157 -5.66 19.88 -15.12
N SER A 158 -4.60 19.27 -15.65
CA SER A 158 -4.24 19.42 -17.08
C SER A 158 -4.95 18.41 -17.98
N SER A 159 -5.62 17.41 -17.40
CA SER A 159 -6.30 16.32 -18.12
C SER A 159 -7.84 16.46 -18.11
N GLY A 160 -8.40 17.44 -17.42
CA GLY A 160 -9.82 17.75 -17.35
C GLY A 160 -10.12 19.09 -18.02
#